data_44876ade3511de4f8cb6ab5030913271
#
_entry.id   44876ade3511de4f8cb6ab5030913271
#
_cell.length_a   1.000
_cell.length_b   1.000
_cell.length_c   1.000
_cell.angle_alpha   90.00
_cell.angle_beta   90.00
_cell.angle_gamma   90.00
#
_symmetry.space_group_name_H-M   'P 1'
#
loop_
_entity.id
_entity.type
_entity.pdbx_description
1 polymer ?
#
loop_
_entity_poly.entity_id
_entity_poly.type
_entity_poly.pdbx_seq_one_letter_code
_entity_poly.pdbx_strand_id
1 'polypeptide(L)'
;MIRAPLIAIALLLPALPTVAQAEMRQPRTLLAMAPADFAQATTLQDDALESHATLSTEKAHREGWKFLKPFGHDNHMRAIVDKRTGATRFEVRQTLRYWGAQRDYQQVHYIGPRGLQKVALSEARHGADVCPTTENMAECPLSKVMAFEVDEHTVRKIAADYQPGATQRSWAFKLKDQTGHDIHSGIVPAEAAGLLQAVDRYKAGLNAS
;
A
#
# COMPACT_ATOMS: atom_id res chain seq x y z
N MET A 1 -18.98 -59.00 -40.91
CA MET A 1 -19.24 -58.11 -39.73
C MET A 1 -17.91 -57.77 -39.08
N ILE A 2 -17.37 -56.57 -39.40
CA ILE A 2 -16.06 -56.11 -38.89
C ILE A 2 -16.37 -55.07 -37.87
N ARG A 3 -16.01 -55.33 -36.59
CA ARG A 3 -16.11 -54.37 -35.47
C ARG A 3 -14.82 -53.57 -35.39
N ALA A 4 -14.89 -52.27 -35.60
CA ALA A 4 -13.79 -51.35 -35.39
C ALA A 4 -13.69 -50.96 -33.89
N PRO A 5 -12.49 -50.90 -33.29
CA PRO A 5 -12.30 -50.41 -31.92
C PRO A 5 -12.26 -48.88 -31.88
N LEU A 6 -13.09 -48.30 -31.01
CA LEU A 6 -13.01 -46.88 -30.66
C LEU A 6 -11.79 -46.64 -29.74
N ILE A 7 -10.81 -45.90 -30.24
CA ILE A 7 -9.65 -45.44 -29.45
C ILE A 7 -10.08 -44.11 -28.80
N ALA A 8 -10.24 -44.13 -27.48
CA ALA A 8 -10.46 -42.94 -26.68
C ALA A 8 -9.10 -42.25 -26.42
N ILE A 9 -8.89 -41.08 -27.04
CA ILE A 9 -7.72 -40.23 -26.78
C ILE A 9 -8.03 -39.41 -25.54
N ALA A 10 -7.39 -39.75 -24.41
CA ALA A 10 -7.41 -38.92 -23.20
C ALA A 10 -6.49 -37.72 -23.40
N LEU A 11 -7.07 -36.53 -23.52
CA LEU A 11 -6.34 -35.24 -23.50
C LEU A 11 -5.84 -34.96 -22.07
N LEU A 12 -4.56 -35.20 -21.82
CA LEU A 12 -3.85 -34.72 -20.64
C LEU A 12 -3.62 -33.20 -20.78
N LEU A 13 -4.46 -32.41 -20.14
CA LEU A 13 -4.18 -30.96 -19.94
C LEU A 13 -3.03 -30.78 -18.96
N PRO A 14 -1.93 -30.09 -19.32
CA PRO A 14 -0.88 -29.76 -18.37
C PRO A 14 -1.43 -28.82 -17.31
N ALA A 15 -1.38 -29.23 -16.04
CA ALA A 15 -1.64 -28.35 -14.91
C ALA A 15 -0.56 -27.25 -14.89
N LEU A 16 -0.92 -26.02 -15.24
CA LEU A 16 -0.05 -24.85 -15.09
C LEU A 16 0.26 -24.68 -13.59
N PRO A 17 1.55 -24.55 -13.22
CA PRO A 17 1.89 -24.28 -11.84
C PRO A 17 1.31 -22.91 -11.45
N THR A 18 0.34 -22.89 -10.54
CA THR A 18 -0.09 -21.67 -9.87
C THR A 18 1.09 -21.22 -9.00
N VAL A 19 1.83 -20.23 -9.48
CA VAL A 19 2.83 -19.54 -8.68
C VAL A 19 2.06 -18.93 -7.50
N ALA A 20 2.15 -19.54 -6.33
CA ALA A 20 1.63 -18.98 -5.10
C ALA A 20 2.38 -17.67 -4.86
N GLN A 21 1.73 -16.55 -5.20
CA GLN A 21 2.24 -15.23 -4.87
C GLN A 21 2.23 -15.15 -3.34
N ALA A 22 3.40 -14.92 -2.75
CA ALA A 22 3.51 -14.64 -1.33
C ALA A 22 2.76 -13.33 -1.06
N GLU A 23 1.48 -13.46 -0.74
CA GLU A 23 0.61 -12.34 -0.40
C GLU A 23 1.13 -11.77 0.93
N MET A 24 1.56 -10.52 0.93
CA MET A 24 2.00 -9.86 2.15
C MET A 24 0.80 -9.74 3.09
N ARG A 25 0.78 -10.55 4.14
CA ARG A 25 -0.31 -10.56 5.11
C ARG A 25 -0.27 -9.29 5.92
N GLN A 26 -1.31 -8.48 5.79
CA GLN A 26 -1.52 -7.33 6.66
C GLN A 26 -1.66 -7.78 8.13
N PRO A 27 -1.15 -6.98 9.09
CA PRO A 27 -1.33 -7.27 10.51
C PRO A 27 -2.82 -7.44 10.85
N ARG A 28 -3.13 -8.44 11.68
CA ARG A 28 -4.52 -8.71 12.09
C ARG A 28 -5.18 -7.51 12.75
N THR A 29 -4.40 -6.69 13.45
CA THR A 29 -4.87 -5.45 14.08
C THR A 29 -5.42 -4.45 13.06
N LEU A 30 -4.72 -4.26 11.93
CA LEU A 30 -5.19 -3.38 10.85
C LEU A 30 -6.43 -3.94 10.14
N LEU A 31 -6.47 -5.27 9.93
CA LEU A 31 -7.64 -5.92 9.33
C LEU A 31 -8.90 -5.85 10.21
N ALA A 32 -8.74 -5.64 11.52
CA ALA A 32 -9.85 -5.51 12.46
C ALA A 32 -10.35 -4.06 12.63
N MET A 33 -9.60 -3.06 12.14
CA MET A 33 -9.98 -1.65 12.26
C MET A 33 -11.13 -1.30 11.31
N ALA A 34 -12.02 -0.44 11.80
CA ALA A 34 -13.09 0.16 11.00
C ALA A 34 -12.61 1.46 10.34
N PRO A 35 -13.30 1.97 9.30
CA PRO A 35 -12.99 3.27 8.71
C PRO A 35 -12.93 4.43 9.72
N ALA A 36 -13.80 4.41 10.73
CA ALA A 36 -13.82 5.43 11.78
C ALA A 36 -12.52 5.44 12.60
N ASP A 37 -11.93 4.28 12.87
CA ASP A 37 -10.67 4.17 13.61
C ASP A 37 -9.51 4.81 12.81
N PHE A 38 -9.44 4.52 11.50
CA PHE A 38 -8.47 5.16 10.61
C PHE A 38 -8.70 6.67 10.50
N ALA A 39 -9.95 7.11 10.35
CA ALA A 39 -10.28 8.53 10.28
C ALA A 39 -9.90 9.29 11.58
N GLN A 40 -10.04 8.65 12.73
CA GLN A 40 -9.64 9.21 14.03
C GLN A 40 -8.12 9.23 14.21
N ALA A 41 -7.42 8.19 13.75
CA ALA A 41 -5.98 8.09 13.82
C ALA A 41 -5.27 8.93 12.75
N THR A 42 -5.99 9.43 11.72
CA THR A 42 -5.41 10.28 10.67
C THR A 42 -4.86 11.56 11.26
N THR A 43 -3.59 11.84 10.99
CA THR A 43 -2.94 13.08 11.39
C THR A 43 -3.10 14.13 10.32
N LEU A 44 -3.33 15.38 10.74
CA LEU A 44 -3.40 16.56 9.87
C LEU A 44 -2.14 17.40 10.08
N GLN A 45 -1.44 17.72 9.00
CA GLN A 45 -0.40 18.74 8.92
C GLN A 45 -0.95 19.90 8.09
N ASP A 46 -1.29 20.98 8.76
CA ASP A 46 -1.86 22.18 8.16
C ASP A 46 -1.08 23.41 8.63
N ASP A 47 -0.01 23.73 7.90
CA ASP A 47 0.81 24.90 8.15
C ASP A 47 0.25 26.10 7.37
N ALA A 48 0.02 27.22 8.05
CA ALA A 48 -0.51 28.44 7.43
C ALA A 48 0.40 29.01 6.32
N LEU A 49 1.67 28.67 6.33
CA LEU A 49 2.65 29.12 5.31
C LEU A 49 2.71 28.20 4.10
N GLU A 50 2.01 27.05 4.14
CA GLU A 50 1.96 26.10 3.03
C GLU A 50 0.64 26.19 2.27
N SER A 51 0.71 26.04 0.95
CA SER A 51 -0.47 26.04 0.07
C SER A 51 -1.31 24.76 0.17
N HIS A 52 -0.76 23.72 0.79
CA HIS A 52 -1.37 22.41 0.91
C HIS A 52 -1.46 21.98 2.37
N ALA A 53 -2.48 21.18 2.68
CA ALA A 53 -2.55 20.42 3.91
C ALA A 53 -2.34 18.93 3.59
N THR A 54 -1.69 18.21 4.51
CA THR A 54 -1.44 16.77 4.37
C THR A 54 -2.16 16.00 5.46
N LEU A 55 -3.00 15.05 5.06
CA LEU A 55 -3.64 14.07 5.93
C LEU A 55 -2.93 12.72 5.76
N SER A 56 -2.57 12.05 6.87
CA SER A 56 -1.82 10.79 6.83
C SER A 56 -2.38 9.76 7.80
N THR A 57 -2.55 8.52 7.33
CA THR A 57 -2.98 7.38 8.14
C THR A 57 -1.80 6.69 8.86
N GLU A 58 -0.59 7.20 8.74
CA GLU A 58 0.64 6.59 9.29
C GLU A 58 0.54 6.24 10.78
N LYS A 59 -0.14 7.08 11.58
CA LYS A 59 -0.29 6.86 13.01
C LYS A 59 -1.05 5.57 13.33
N ALA A 60 -2.07 5.21 12.54
CA ALA A 60 -2.82 3.98 12.72
C ALA A 60 -1.92 2.72 12.63
N HIS A 61 -0.91 2.76 11.76
CA HIS A 61 0.07 1.68 11.60
C HIS A 61 1.06 1.60 12.76
N ARG A 62 1.47 2.75 13.31
CA ARG A 62 2.48 2.81 14.40
C ARG A 62 1.93 2.31 15.73
N GLU A 63 0.67 2.55 16.06
CA GLU A 63 0.08 2.16 17.32
C GLU A 63 -0.08 0.63 17.48
N GLY A 64 -0.21 -0.10 16.35
CA GLY A 64 -0.26 -1.56 16.34
C GLY A 64 1.09 -2.27 16.52
N TRP A 65 2.22 -1.54 16.52
CA TRP A 65 3.58 -2.10 16.37
C TRP A 65 4.52 -1.88 17.55
N LYS A 66 4.00 -1.63 18.74
CA LYS A 66 4.79 -1.10 19.87
C LYS A 66 6.07 -1.85 20.27
N PHE A 67 6.33 -3.12 19.92
CA PHE A 67 7.49 -3.77 20.59
C PHE A 67 8.34 -4.83 19.86
N LEU A 68 8.04 -5.42 18.71
CA LEU A 68 8.74 -6.69 18.39
C LEU A 68 9.21 -6.98 16.95
N LYS A 69 9.20 -6.04 16.00
CA LYS A 69 9.82 -6.37 14.69
C LYS A 69 10.68 -5.24 14.15
N PRO A 70 12.03 -5.41 14.14
CA PRO A 70 12.95 -4.49 13.47
C PRO A 70 12.80 -4.50 11.95
N PHE A 71 12.01 -5.43 11.40
CA PHE A 71 11.78 -5.64 9.98
C PHE A 71 10.29 -5.64 9.69
N GLY A 72 9.76 -4.47 9.37
CA GLY A 72 8.37 -4.29 8.99
C GLY A 72 8.29 -3.55 7.67
N HIS A 73 7.45 -4.04 6.78
CA HIS A 73 6.97 -3.26 5.67
C HIS A 73 5.86 -2.38 6.24
N ASP A 74 6.14 -1.10 6.35
CA ASP A 74 5.18 -0.10 6.80
C ASP A 74 4.65 0.62 5.56
N ASN A 75 3.35 0.49 5.32
CA ASN A 75 2.69 1.21 4.25
C ASN A 75 1.46 1.93 4.80
N HIS A 76 1.21 3.12 4.30
CA HIS A 76 0.07 3.94 4.67
C HIS A 76 -0.35 4.86 3.54
N MET A 77 -1.53 5.43 3.65
CA MET A 77 -2.04 6.40 2.69
C MET A 77 -1.86 7.84 3.17
N ARG A 78 -1.70 8.74 2.19
CA ARG A 78 -1.76 10.19 2.42
C ARG A 78 -2.70 10.84 1.42
N ALA A 79 -3.30 11.95 1.84
CA ALA A 79 -4.02 12.87 0.99
C ALA A 79 -3.38 14.26 1.12
N ILE A 80 -3.09 14.90 -0.01
CA ILE A 80 -2.53 16.25 -0.10
C ILE A 80 -3.62 17.12 -0.69
N VAL A 81 -4.15 18.04 0.11
CA VAL A 81 -5.29 18.91 -0.24
C VAL A 81 -4.78 20.31 -0.52
N ASP A 82 -5.02 20.82 -1.71
CA ASP A 82 -4.80 22.23 -2.04
C ASP A 82 -5.84 23.09 -1.29
N LYS A 83 -5.37 23.99 -0.42
CA LYS A 83 -6.24 24.77 0.48
C LYS A 83 -7.15 25.75 -0.25
N ARG A 84 -6.71 26.23 -1.42
CA ARG A 84 -7.46 27.21 -2.19
C ARG A 84 -8.56 26.59 -3.04
N THR A 85 -8.29 25.41 -3.61
CA THR A 85 -9.19 24.77 -4.58
C THR A 85 -9.92 23.55 -4.01
N GLY A 86 -9.43 22.99 -2.90
CA GLY A 86 -9.91 21.70 -2.36
C GLY A 86 -9.51 20.50 -3.23
N ALA A 87 -8.72 20.71 -4.30
CA ALA A 87 -8.22 19.60 -5.11
C ALA A 87 -7.36 18.66 -4.24
N THR A 88 -7.56 17.36 -4.39
CA THR A 88 -6.90 16.37 -3.55
C THR A 88 -6.10 15.38 -4.39
N ARG A 89 -4.86 15.17 -4.02
CA ARG A 89 -3.99 14.13 -4.55
C ARG A 89 -3.79 13.05 -3.49
N PHE A 90 -3.92 11.80 -3.88
CA PHE A 90 -3.72 10.65 -2.98
C PHE A 90 -2.42 9.94 -3.29
N GLU A 91 -1.72 9.52 -2.25
CA GLU A 91 -0.47 8.79 -2.35
C GLU A 91 -0.50 7.57 -1.41
N VAL A 92 0.14 6.48 -1.86
CA VAL A 92 0.54 5.38 -0.99
C VAL A 92 2.02 5.53 -0.70
N ARG A 93 2.39 5.49 0.58
CA ARG A 93 3.78 5.46 1.03
C ARG A 93 4.13 4.07 1.53
N GLN A 94 5.32 3.61 1.19
CA GLN A 94 5.88 2.34 1.63
C GLN A 94 7.27 2.55 2.19
N THR A 95 7.48 2.15 3.43
CA THR A 95 8.81 2.04 4.01
C THR A 95 9.23 0.58 4.01
N LEU A 96 10.39 0.30 3.42
CA LEU A 96 11.03 -1.01 3.45
C LEU A 96 12.24 -0.96 4.36
N ARG A 97 12.41 -2.02 5.15
CA ARG A 97 13.67 -2.32 5.82
C ARG A 97 14.13 -3.71 5.40
N TYR A 98 15.35 -3.83 4.94
CA TYR A 98 15.89 -5.06 4.40
C TYR A 98 17.41 -5.15 4.60
N TRP A 99 17.94 -6.35 4.49
CA TRP A 99 19.36 -6.62 4.53
C TRP A 99 19.89 -6.92 3.12
N GLY A 100 21.19 -6.77 2.93
CA GLY A 100 21.88 -7.15 1.69
C GLY A 100 22.09 -5.99 0.75
N ALA A 101 22.10 -6.25 -0.58
CA ALA A 101 22.40 -5.26 -1.60
C ALA A 101 21.29 -4.21 -1.72
N GLN A 102 21.67 -3.01 -2.14
CA GLN A 102 20.70 -1.95 -2.45
C GLN A 102 19.74 -2.39 -3.55
N ARG A 103 18.46 -2.06 -3.36
CA ARG A 103 17.37 -2.34 -4.29
C ARG A 103 16.96 -1.08 -5.03
N ASP A 104 16.62 -1.21 -6.31
CA ASP A 104 16.22 -0.10 -7.16
C ASP A 104 14.78 -0.24 -7.62
N TYR A 105 13.87 0.31 -6.80
CA TYR A 105 12.45 0.37 -7.11
C TYR A 105 12.16 1.63 -7.92
N GLN A 106 11.50 1.48 -9.06
CA GLN A 106 11.18 2.60 -9.95
C GLN A 106 9.70 2.69 -10.28
N GLN A 107 8.98 1.58 -10.23
CA GLN A 107 7.60 1.49 -10.64
C GLN A 107 6.76 0.68 -9.65
N VAL A 108 5.47 0.98 -9.67
CA VAL A 108 4.44 0.19 -9.00
C VAL A 108 3.46 -0.34 -10.06
N HIS A 109 3.05 -1.60 -9.88
CA HIS A 109 1.98 -2.21 -10.67
C HIS A 109 0.80 -2.53 -9.75
N TYR A 110 -0.42 -2.17 -10.17
CA TYR A 110 -1.66 -2.49 -9.46
C TYR A 110 -2.83 -2.62 -10.43
N ILE A 111 -3.92 -3.24 -9.98
CA ILE A 111 -5.17 -3.28 -10.74
C ILE A 111 -6.04 -2.11 -10.31
N GLY A 112 -6.22 -1.17 -11.22
CA GLY A 112 -7.16 -0.05 -11.09
C GLY A 112 -8.47 -0.31 -11.83
N PRO A 113 -9.39 0.66 -11.85
CA PRO A 113 -10.68 0.54 -12.56
C PRO A 113 -10.54 0.29 -14.06
N ARG A 114 -9.44 0.75 -14.66
CA ARG A 114 -9.14 0.57 -16.09
C ARG A 114 -8.21 -0.61 -16.39
N GLY A 115 -8.08 -1.56 -15.45
CA GLY A 115 -7.18 -2.70 -15.56
C GLY A 115 -5.80 -2.44 -14.98
N LEU A 116 -4.78 -3.16 -15.46
CA LEU A 116 -3.40 -3.06 -14.98
C LEU A 116 -2.83 -1.65 -15.20
N GLN A 117 -2.44 -1.01 -14.11
CA GLN A 117 -1.73 0.26 -14.08
C GLN A 117 -0.25 0.01 -13.80
N LYS A 118 0.62 0.79 -14.46
CA LYS A 118 2.05 0.85 -14.23
C LYS A 118 2.41 2.31 -14.00
N VAL A 119 2.75 2.64 -12.77
CA VAL A 119 2.96 4.03 -12.33
C VAL A 119 4.39 4.18 -11.84
N ALA A 120 5.06 5.26 -12.22
CA ALA A 120 6.35 5.62 -11.65
C ALA A 120 6.22 5.99 -10.18
N LEU A 121 7.27 5.75 -9.39
CA LEU A 121 7.33 6.26 -8.03
C LEU A 121 7.44 7.79 -8.07
N SER A 122 6.64 8.49 -7.27
CA SER A 122 6.74 9.93 -7.05
C SER A 122 7.89 10.27 -6.08
N GLU A 123 8.24 9.32 -5.21
CA GLU A 123 9.35 9.42 -4.28
C GLU A 123 10.05 8.07 -4.17
N ALA A 124 11.39 8.07 -4.21
CA ALA A 124 12.23 6.92 -3.89
C ALA A 124 13.53 7.43 -3.25
N ARG A 125 13.63 7.31 -1.92
CA ARG A 125 14.81 7.75 -1.19
C ARG A 125 15.27 6.72 -0.18
N HIS A 126 16.56 6.74 0.12
CA HIS A 126 17.09 5.97 1.26
C HIS A 126 16.58 6.60 2.56
N GLY A 127 16.09 5.78 3.47
CA GLY A 127 15.77 6.20 4.83
C GLY A 127 17.06 6.43 5.63
N ALA A 128 16.98 7.30 6.62
CA ALA A 128 18.05 7.43 7.62
C ALA A 128 17.95 6.23 8.57
N ASP A 129 18.81 5.24 8.40
CA ASP A 129 18.92 4.16 9.35
C ASP A 129 19.98 4.54 10.40
N VAL A 130 19.57 4.51 11.65
CA VAL A 130 20.49 4.64 12.77
C VAL A 130 21.14 3.27 12.98
N CYS A 131 22.31 3.08 12.39
CA CYS A 131 23.13 1.94 12.75
C CYS A 131 23.61 2.11 14.19
N PRO A 132 23.45 1.11 15.07
CA PRO A 132 24.17 1.11 16.32
C PRO A 132 25.67 1.20 15.98
N THR A 133 26.39 2.06 16.68
CA THR A 133 27.83 2.30 16.54
C THR A 133 28.64 1.07 16.98
N THR A 134 28.47 -0.05 16.31
CA THR A 134 29.27 -1.25 16.48
C THR A 134 30.15 -1.44 15.25
N GLU A 135 31.36 -1.89 15.45
CA GLU A 135 32.46 -1.97 14.48
C GLU A 135 32.19 -2.73 13.17
N ASN A 136 31.01 -3.31 12.99
CA ASN A 136 30.59 -4.03 11.80
C ASN A 136 29.49 -3.30 11.02
N MET A 137 29.87 -2.31 10.23
CA MET A 137 28.95 -1.61 9.29
C MET A 137 28.28 -2.56 8.24
N ALA A 138 28.79 -3.79 8.09
CA ALA A 138 28.22 -4.80 7.17
C ALA A 138 26.85 -5.34 7.63
N GLU A 139 26.42 -5.07 8.86
CA GLU A 139 25.16 -5.59 9.42
C GLU A 139 24.08 -4.54 9.63
N CYS A 140 24.21 -3.38 9.00
CA CYS A 140 23.15 -2.37 9.08
C CYS A 140 21.97 -2.71 8.15
N PRO A 141 20.72 -2.68 8.64
CA PRO A 141 19.58 -2.78 7.75
C PRO A 141 19.51 -1.55 6.86
N LEU A 142 19.24 -1.77 5.59
CA LEU A 142 18.93 -0.70 4.66
C LEU A 142 17.45 -0.33 4.77
N SER A 143 17.15 0.96 4.66
CA SER A 143 15.79 1.45 4.60
C SER A 143 15.55 2.20 3.30
N LYS A 144 14.38 1.99 2.71
CA LYS A 144 13.94 2.72 1.53
C LYS A 144 12.51 3.20 1.72
N VAL A 145 12.31 4.49 1.53
CA VAL A 145 10.99 5.13 1.55
C VAL A 145 10.58 5.39 0.11
N MET A 146 9.40 4.95 -0.25
CA MET A 146 8.82 5.08 -1.59
C MET A 146 7.43 5.65 -1.49
N ALA A 147 7.03 6.42 -2.49
CA ALA A 147 5.65 6.86 -2.66
C ALA A 147 5.23 6.76 -4.12
N PHE A 148 3.93 6.58 -4.34
CA PHE A 148 3.32 6.65 -5.66
C PHE A 148 1.91 7.22 -5.57
N GLU A 149 1.50 7.89 -6.63
CA GLU A 149 0.18 8.48 -6.71
C GLU A 149 -0.88 7.45 -7.10
N VAL A 150 -2.06 7.59 -6.51
CA VAL A 150 -3.24 6.79 -6.81
C VAL A 150 -4.38 7.75 -7.10
N ASP A 151 -5.06 7.59 -8.23
CA ASP A 151 -6.19 8.43 -8.58
C ASP A 151 -7.36 8.26 -7.60
N GLU A 152 -8.14 9.34 -7.40
CA GLU A 152 -9.26 9.36 -6.46
C GLU A 152 -10.30 8.27 -6.75
N HIS A 153 -10.55 7.96 -8.02
CA HIS A 153 -11.49 6.91 -8.40
C HIS A 153 -11.01 5.54 -7.88
N THR A 154 -9.70 5.24 -8.00
CA THR A 154 -9.12 4.02 -7.44
C THR A 154 -9.25 3.99 -5.92
N VAL A 155 -8.95 5.11 -5.23
CA VAL A 155 -9.12 5.19 -3.76
C VAL A 155 -10.56 4.95 -3.34
N ARG A 156 -11.54 5.57 -4.02
CA ARG A 156 -12.97 5.37 -3.75
C ARG A 156 -13.41 3.92 -4.02
N LYS A 157 -12.86 3.29 -5.05
CA LYS A 157 -13.11 1.86 -5.31
C LYS A 157 -12.57 0.97 -4.21
N ILE A 158 -11.33 1.22 -3.75
CA ILE A 158 -10.74 0.49 -2.61
C ILE A 158 -11.64 0.65 -1.37
N ALA A 159 -12.07 1.88 -1.08
CA ALA A 159 -12.94 2.18 0.06
C ALA A 159 -14.30 1.46 -0.02
N ALA A 160 -14.86 1.32 -1.23
CA ALA A 160 -16.13 0.64 -1.47
C ALA A 160 -16.05 -0.89 -1.24
N ASP A 161 -14.85 -1.47 -1.28
CA ASP A 161 -14.63 -2.89 -1.00
C ASP A 161 -14.66 -3.20 0.53
N TYR A 162 -14.80 -2.18 1.38
CA TYR A 162 -14.95 -2.38 2.82
C TYR A 162 -16.27 -3.05 3.18
N GLN A 163 -16.20 -4.15 3.91
CA GLN A 163 -17.37 -4.88 4.43
C GLN A 163 -17.24 -5.07 5.94
N PRO A 164 -18.14 -4.49 6.74
CA PRO A 164 -18.14 -4.66 8.19
C PRO A 164 -18.26 -6.14 8.60
N GLY A 165 -17.41 -6.59 9.53
CA GLY A 165 -17.47 -7.95 10.07
C GLY A 165 -16.96 -9.06 9.14
N ALA A 166 -16.58 -8.74 7.90
CA ALA A 166 -15.97 -9.69 6.98
C ALA A 166 -14.43 -9.64 7.06
N THR A 167 -13.78 -10.77 6.71
CA THR A 167 -12.34 -10.78 6.51
C THR A 167 -11.99 -9.88 5.32
N GLN A 168 -11.29 -8.79 5.58
CA GLN A 168 -10.96 -7.82 4.55
C GLN A 168 -9.86 -8.34 3.63
N ARG A 169 -10.05 -8.17 2.32
CA ARG A 169 -9.02 -8.36 1.32
C ARG A 169 -8.34 -7.03 1.08
N SER A 170 -7.02 -6.98 1.24
CA SER A 170 -6.25 -5.80 0.89
C SER A 170 -6.27 -5.57 -0.63
N TRP A 171 -6.37 -4.30 -1.04
CA TRP A 171 -6.04 -3.92 -2.40
C TRP A 171 -4.54 -4.08 -2.61
N ALA A 172 -4.16 -4.95 -3.55
CA ALA A 172 -2.79 -5.37 -3.75
C ALA A 172 -2.07 -4.49 -4.78
N PHE A 173 -0.80 -4.21 -4.51
CA PHE A 173 0.13 -3.62 -5.48
C PHE A 173 1.49 -4.31 -5.41
N LYS A 174 2.27 -4.14 -6.48
CA LYS A 174 3.61 -4.70 -6.61
C LYS A 174 4.62 -3.60 -6.90
N LEU A 175 5.59 -3.42 -6.03
CA LEU A 175 6.77 -2.60 -6.27
C LEU A 175 7.74 -3.38 -7.15
N LYS A 176 8.14 -2.78 -8.27
CA LYS A 176 9.04 -3.39 -9.24
C LYS A 176 10.46 -2.95 -8.98
N ASP A 177 11.32 -3.92 -8.68
CA ASP A 177 12.75 -3.73 -8.50
C ASP A 177 13.50 -4.14 -9.77
N GLN A 178 14.44 -3.33 -10.22
CA GLN A 178 15.24 -3.64 -11.41
C GLN A 178 16.16 -4.85 -11.23
N THR A 179 16.49 -5.19 -9.99
CA THR A 179 17.32 -6.35 -9.65
C THR A 179 16.52 -7.65 -9.46
N GLY A 180 15.19 -7.60 -9.68
CA GLY A 180 14.31 -8.76 -9.59
C GLY A 180 13.73 -9.06 -8.21
N HIS A 181 13.98 -8.21 -7.20
CA HIS A 181 13.44 -8.36 -5.85
C HIS A 181 12.10 -7.61 -5.70
N ASP A 182 11.14 -7.96 -6.54
CA ASP A 182 9.79 -7.38 -6.47
C ASP A 182 9.13 -7.61 -5.11
N ILE A 183 8.36 -6.62 -4.64
CA ILE A 183 7.62 -6.69 -3.39
C ILE A 183 6.13 -6.55 -3.63
N HIS A 184 5.36 -7.47 -3.08
CA HIS A 184 3.91 -7.40 -3.00
C HIS A 184 3.51 -6.74 -1.68
N SER A 185 2.61 -5.78 -1.75
CA SER A 185 2.08 -5.07 -0.60
C SER A 185 0.60 -4.74 -0.85
N GLY A 186 -0.07 -4.09 0.11
CA GLY A 186 -1.47 -3.75 -0.06
C GLY A 186 -1.97 -2.75 0.97
N ILE A 187 -3.13 -2.16 0.67
CA ILE A 187 -3.87 -1.25 1.55
C ILE A 187 -5.18 -1.93 1.96
N VAL A 188 -5.57 -1.82 3.21
CA VAL A 188 -6.86 -2.33 3.68
C VAL A 188 -7.99 -1.36 3.27
N PRO A 189 -9.15 -1.87 2.80
CA PRO A 189 -10.27 -1.03 2.38
C PRO A 189 -10.74 -0.04 3.44
N ALA A 190 -10.72 -0.43 4.71
CA ALA A 190 -11.06 0.44 5.83
C ALA A 190 -10.16 1.68 5.93
N GLU A 191 -8.88 1.55 5.59
CA GLU A 191 -7.92 2.68 5.59
C GLU A 191 -8.27 3.71 4.52
N ALA A 192 -8.53 3.25 3.30
CA ALA A 192 -8.94 4.15 2.21
C ALA A 192 -10.25 4.87 2.54
N ALA A 193 -11.24 4.14 3.11
CA ALA A 193 -12.49 4.73 3.54
C ALA A 193 -12.32 5.73 4.68
N GLY A 194 -11.47 5.44 5.67
CA GLY A 194 -11.16 6.35 6.77
C GLY A 194 -10.44 7.61 6.33
N LEU A 195 -9.47 7.47 5.41
CA LEU A 195 -8.79 8.64 4.84
C LEU A 195 -9.75 9.55 4.08
N LEU A 196 -10.66 8.99 3.26
CA LEU A 196 -11.69 9.77 2.56
C LEU A 196 -12.58 10.52 3.55
N GLN A 197 -13.03 9.88 4.65
CA GLN A 197 -13.81 10.54 5.70
C GLN A 197 -13.04 11.71 6.34
N ALA A 198 -11.74 11.54 6.59
CA ALA A 198 -10.90 12.61 7.14
C ALA A 198 -10.75 13.78 6.16
N VAL A 199 -10.55 13.49 4.87
CA VAL A 199 -10.45 14.50 3.80
C VAL A 199 -11.76 15.27 3.65
N ASP A 200 -12.91 14.60 3.62
CA ASP A 200 -14.22 15.23 3.48
C ASP A 200 -14.51 16.16 4.67
N ARG A 201 -14.16 15.73 5.88
CA ARG A 201 -14.27 16.55 7.09
C ARG A 201 -13.40 17.81 7.03
N TYR A 202 -12.14 17.66 6.58
CA TYR A 202 -11.22 18.77 6.42
C TYR A 202 -11.74 19.80 5.40
N LYS A 203 -12.18 19.32 4.23
CA LYS A 203 -12.75 20.19 3.19
C LYS A 203 -14.02 20.91 3.63
N ALA A 204 -14.89 20.27 4.40
CA ALA A 204 -16.05 20.91 4.98
C ALA A 204 -15.67 22.09 5.89
N GLY A 205 -14.56 21.95 6.64
CA GLY A 205 -14.00 23.05 7.44
C GLY A 205 -13.46 24.22 6.61
N LEU A 206 -12.80 23.93 5.47
CA LEU A 206 -12.31 24.98 4.57
C LEU A 206 -13.43 25.82 3.96
N ASN A 207 -14.57 25.20 3.65
CA ASN A 207 -15.71 25.90 3.05
C ASN A 207 -16.54 26.71 4.07
N ALA A 208 -16.31 26.54 5.37
CA ALA A 208 -17.00 27.22 6.45
C ALA A 208 -16.22 28.42 7.00
N SER A 209 -14.96 28.60 6.61
CA SER A 209 -14.07 29.69 6.98
C SER A 209 -13.99 30.77 5.91
#